data_cbac4907e88daaaf0fb603aaa3d04bd8
#
_entry.id   cbac4907e88daaaf0fb603aaa3d04bd8
#
_cell.length_a   1.000
_cell.length_b   1.000
_cell.length_c   1.000
_cell.angle_alpha   90.00
_cell.angle_beta   90.00
_cell.angle_gamma   90.00
#
_symmetry.space_group_name_H-M   'P 1'
#
loop_
_entity.id
_entity.type
_entity.pdbx_description
1 polymer ?
#
loop_
_entity_poly.entity_id
_entity_poly.type
_entity_poly.pdbx_seq_one_letter_code
_entity_poly.pdbx_strand_id
1 'polypeptide(L)'
;MKIVLAHYKFYLQGGPERYMFKFMELAEEKGVEVIPFSVNFPGNVETSYAKWFVGKANAGANFDMGNHSIGYLLEGAYHDFHNREAYRRMKALLREEKPDLLYVLIPGQLTADIFKAAKEEGVPVVHRISDFRLLCGKYNMLRGENVCRECMQGDYRPMVEHRCMKGSKALSILRAASCDYNRRFHKYDLVDAVITPPEHTKKLLVESGYFPGEKVFVNPTFVDAAGFTPNYTPGDYVLCMGRFAEEKGFRYVVEAMQYLKDLPVKIAITGTEEGCDEALKKKIRELGIREKILFTGFLKGQALEDLTRNALCVACPAVWYENLPNVVLESYAYGKPVIASNLGSLAEIVEDGKTGLLFEPKNVQQIAQCIRTLAEDPAKTEEMGRNARKVCQEKYGKEAHWQRFLEIAKKVGVRV
;
A
#
# COMPACT_ATOMS: atom_id res chain seq x y z
N MET A 1 3.33 22.02 -16.93
CA MET A 1 2.42 21.59 -15.87
C MET A 1 3.14 21.67 -14.53
N LYS A 2 2.44 22.18 -13.50
CA LYS A 2 2.92 22.29 -12.13
C LYS A 2 1.95 21.58 -11.19
N ILE A 3 2.42 20.66 -10.35
CA ILE A 3 1.59 19.83 -9.48
C ILE A 3 1.97 20.09 -8.01
N VAL A 4 0.99 20.38 -7.15
CA VAL A 4 1.20 20.24 -5.70
C VAL A 4 0.90 18.80 -5.32
N LEU A 5 1.90 18.09 -4.77
CA LEU A 5 1.76 16.72 -4.30
C LEU A 5 1.68 16.72 -2.78
N ALA A 6 0.50 16.37 -2.25
CA ALA A 6 0.24 16.38 -0.82
C ALA A 6 0.27 14.98 -0.22
N HIS A 7 1.12 14.79 0.77
CA HIS A 7 1.22 13.60 1.61
C HIS A 7 1.64 14.01 3.01
N TYR A 8 1.01 13.46 4.06
CA TYR A 8 1.30 13.91 5.43
C TYR A 8 2.73 13.60 5.92
N LYS A 9 3.49 12.71 5.26
CA LYS A 9 4.90 12.41 5.51
C LYS A 9 5.74 12.70 4.28
N PHE A 10 6.92 13.28 4.46
CA PHE A 10 7.88 13.53 3.38
C PHE A 10 9.23 12.84 3.66
N TYR A 11 9.16 11.56 4.03
CA TYR A 11 10.31 10.67 4.23
C TYR A 11 9.93 9.23 3.88
N LEU A 12 10.92 8.41 3.51
CA LEU A 12 10.70 7.04 3.07
C LEU A 12 10.40 6.12 4.26
N GLN A 13 9.18 5.59 4.34
CA GLN A 13 8.76 4.65 5.38
C GLN A 13 8.12 3.37 4.81
N GLY A 14 7.23 3.50 3.83
CA GLY A 14 6.45 2.38 3.31
C GLY A 14 6.11 2.51 1.83
N GLY A 15 5.12 1.76 1.39
CA GLY A 15 4.67 1.73 0.00
C GLY A 15 4.18 3.08 -0.53
N PRO A 16 3.32 3.81 0.19
CA PRO A 16 2.82 5.11 -0.26
C PRO A 16 3.92 6.16 -0.44
N GLU A 17 4.87 6.24 0.49
CA GLU A 17 5.98 7.19 0.40
C GLU A 17 6.95 6.80 -0.73
N ARG A 18 7.18 5.49 -0.92
CA ARG A 18 7.97 4.98 -2.06
C ARG A 18 7.33 5.35 -3.40
N TYR A 19 6.00 5.23 -3.49
CA TYR A 19 5.26 5.69 -4.67
C TYR A 19 5.39 7.21 -4.85
N MET A 20 5.26 7.99 -3.78
CA MET A 20 5.39 9.44 -3.81
C MET A 20 6.72 9.89 -4.45
N PHE A 21 7.84 9.39 -3.95
CA PHE A 21 9.15 9.76 -4.48
C PHE A 21 9.36 9.28 -5.92
N LYS A 22 8.97 8.04 -6.25
CA LYS A 22 9.02 7.55 -7.63
C LYS A 22 8.14 8.37 -8.58
N PHE A 23 6.98 8.84 -8.13
CA PHE A 23 6.12 9.70 -8.93
C PHE A 23 6.76 11.09 -9.16
N MET A 24 7.41 11.66 -8.14
CA MET A 24 8.15 12.92 -8.28
C MET A 24 9.30 12.80 -9.29
N GLU A 25 10.10 11.74 -9.19
CA GLU A 25 11.16 11.42 -10.15
C GLU A 25 10.63 11.29 -11.58
N LEU A 26 9.55 10.53 -11.76
CA LEU A 26 8.91 10.35 -13.06
C LEU A 26 8.36 11.67 -13.62
N ALA A 27 7.73 12.49 -12.80
CA ALA A 27 7.21 13.79 -13.22
C ALA A 27 8.34 14.74 -13.65
N GLU A 28 9.44 14.75 -12.92
CA GLU A 28 10.65 15.53 -13.26
C GLU A 28 11.26 15.04 -14.59
N GLU A 29 11.37 13.72 -14.84
CA GLU A 29 11.78 13.16 -16.13
C GLU A 29 10.88 13.64 -17.29
N LYS A 30 9.62 13.95 -17.01
CA LYS A 30 8.63 14.44 -17.98
C LYS A 30 8.57 15.98 -18.07
N GLY A 31 9.46 16.68 -17.39
CA GLY A 31 9.50 18.16 -17.36
C GLY A 31 8.35 18.80 -16.58
N VAL A 32 7.76 18.08 -15.62
CA VAL A 32 6.67 18.54 -14.76
C VAL A 32 7.25 18.93 -13.41
N GLU A 33 6.97 20.16 -12.97
CA GLU A 33 7.36 20.64 -11.65
C GLU A 33 6.42 20.06 -10.58
N VAL A 34 7.00 19.44 -9.54
CA VAL A 34 6.24 18.89 -8.41
C VAL A 34 6.63 19.59 -7.11
N ILE A 35 5.67 20.22 -6.49
CA ILE A 35 5.79 20.93 -5.22
C ILE A 35 5.27 20.02 -4.11
N PRO A 36 6.11 19.52 -3.20
CA PRO A 36 5.65 18.73 -2.07
C PRO A 36 4.94 19.61 -1.03
N PHE A 37 3.84 19.09 -0.48
CA PHE A 37 3.14 19.66 0.66
C PHE A 37 2.94 18.61 1.75
N SER A 38 3.47 18.84 2.93
CA SER A 38 3.55 17.84 3.99
C SER A 38 3.44 18.45 5.39
N VAL A 39 3.58 17.58 6.40
CA VAL A 39 3.77 17.99 7.79
C VAL A 39 5.25 17.95 8.13
N ASN A 40 5.72 18.85 8.98
CA ASN A 40 7.09 18.88 9.46
C ASN A 40 7.36 17.72 10.43
N PHE A 41 8.05 16.69 9.94
CA PHE A 41 8.56 15.58 10.76
C PHE A 41 10.10 15.62 10.83
N PRO A 42 10.69 15.17 11.94
CA PRO A 42 12.08 14.79 11.94
C PRO A 42 12.36 13.71 10.89
N GLY A 43 13.34 13.92 10.04
CA GLY A 43 13.67 12.99 8.96
C GLY A 43 12.97 13.24 7.61
N ASN A 44 12.18 14.31 7.47
CA ASN A 44 11.75 14.75 6.15
C ASN A 44 12.94 14.97 5.24
N VAL A 45 12.79 14.60 3.97
CA VAL A 45 13.76 14.93 2.93
C VAL A 45 13.83 16.45 2.78
N GLU A 46 15.04 16.99 2.62
CA GLU A 46 15.26 18.42 2.44
C GLU A 46 14.62 18.90 1.14
N THR A 47 13.94 20.04 1.20
CA THR A 47 13.33 20.68 0.04
C THR A 47 13.20 22.20 0.26
N SER A 48 13.33 22.99 -0.81
CA SER A 48 13.09 24.44 -0.79
C SER A 48 11.62 24.79 -0.44
N TYR A 49 10.71 23.85 -0.62
CA TYR A 49 9.29 23.98 -0.33
C TYR A 49 8.92 23.71 1.13
N ALA A 50 9.89 23.34 2.00
CA ALA A 50 9.64 23.09 3.43
C ALA A 50 9.00 24.29 4.15
N LYS A 51 9.15 25.52 3.63
CA LYS A 51 8.47 26.72 4.11
C LYS A 51 6.93 26.59 4.14
N TRP A 52 6.36 25.73 3.28
CA TRP A 52 4.93 25.46 3.18
C TRP A 52 4.46 24.34 4.10
N PHE A 53 5.36 23.55 4.64
CA PHE A 53 4.99 22.40 5.47
C PHE A 53 4.26 22.85 6.74
N VAL A 54 3.24 22.08 7.10
CA VAL A 54 2.43 22.31 8.30
C VAL A 54 3.28 22.04 9.54
N GLY A 55 3.10 22.85 10.59
CA GLY A 55 3.90 22.87 11.79
C GLY A 55 4.23 21.51 12.41
N LYS A 56 4.96 21.48 13.52
CA LYS A 56 5.42 20.22 14.12
C LYS A 56 4.26 19.25 14.28
N ALA A 57 4.44 18.05 13.75
CA ALA A 57 3.57 16.93 14.07
C ALA A 57 3.69 16.68 15.59
N ASN A 58 2.74 17.22 16.35
CA ASN A 58 2.57 16.74 17.69
C ASN A 58 2.08 15.31 17.56
N ALA A 59 2.96 14.38 17.96
CA ALA A 59 2.71 12.96 18.01
C ALA A 59 1.90 12.44 16.81
N GLY A 60 2.62 12.19 15.74
CA GLY A 60 2.08 11.73 14.45
C GLY A 60 0.98 10.69 14.52
N ALA A 61 0.50 10.22 13.39
CA ALA A 61 -0.56 9.21 13.21
C ALA A 61 -0.48 7.95 14.10
N ASN A 62 0.58 7.81 14.85
CA ASN A 62 0.72 6.93 15.98
C ASN A 62 0.50 7.78 17.23
N PHE A 63 -0.75 7.86 17.71
CA PHE A 63 -1.02 8.27 19.08
C PHE A 63 0.03 7.60 19.99
N ASP A 64 0.95 8.38 20.55
CA ASP A 64 1.88 7.88 21.54
C ASP A 64 1.07 7.56 22.79
N MET A 65 0.83 6.27 23.01
CA MET A 65 0.06 5.78 24.16
C MET A 65 0.76 6.07 25.50
N GLY A 66 2.01 6.55 25.47
CA GLY A 66 2.75 6.97 26.65
C GLY A 66 2.40 8.39 27.14
N ASN A 67 1.81 9.23 26.28
CA ASN A 67 1.42 10.59 26.65
C ASN A 67 -0.09 10.71 26.81
N HIS A 68 -0.56 10.67 28.04
CA HIS A 68 -1.98 10.73 28.42
C HIS A 68 -2.46 12.13 28.82
N SER A 69 -1.72 13.20 28.48
CA SER A 69 -2.20 14.55 28.79
C SER A 69 -3.50 14.85 28.05
N ILE A 70 -4.47 15.46 28.74
CA ILE A 70 -5.77 15.84 28.17
C ILE A 70 -5.57 16.77 26.96
N GLY A 71 -4.61 17.70 27.03
CA GLY A 71 -4.27 18.59 25.93
C GLY A 71 -3.81 17.84 24.67
N TYR A 72 -2.99 16.82 24.83
CA TYR A 72 -2.53 15.96 23.74
C TYR A 72 -3.68 15.19 23.06
N LEU A 73 -4.60 14.65 23.87
CA LEU A 73 -5.78 13.95 23.37
C LEU A 73 -6.73 14.89 22.63
N LEU A 74 -6.94 16.10 23.15
CA LEU A 74 -7.78 17.12 22.51
C LEU A 74 -7.18 17.64 21.20
N GLU A 75 -5.87 17.84 21.15
CA GLU A 75 -5.16 18.24 19.94
C GLU A 75 -5.21 17.15 18.85
N GLY A 76 -4.97 15.90 19.24
CA GLY A 76 -5.10 14.75 18.35
C GLY A 76 -6.54 14.59 17.83
N ALA A 77 -7.53 14.77 18.70
CA ALA A 77 -8.95 14.79 18.32
C ALA A 77 -9.25 15.90 17.32
N TYR A 78 -8.77 17.12 17.58
CA TYR A 78 -8.97 18.24 16.65
C TYR A 78 -8.38 17.96 15.26
N HIS A 79 -7.17 17.43 15.18
CA HIS A 79 -6.51 17.09 13.93
C HIS A 79 -7.15 15.91 13.17
N ASP A 80 -8.02 15.13 13.79
CA ASP A 80 -8.83 14.12 13.10
C ASP A 80 -10.01 14.75 12.32
N PHE A 81 -10.48 15.92 12.72
CA PHE A 81 -11.62 16.62 12.11
C PHE A 81 -11.21 17.80 11.24
N HIS A 82 -10.27 18.62 11.69
CA HIS A 82 -9.85 19.87 11.06
C HIS A 82 -8.37 20.15 11.22
N ASN A 83 -7.79 20.81 10.21
CA ASN A 83 -6.47 21.42 10.31
C ASN A 83 -6.49 22.82 9.66
N ARG A 84 -6.77 23.84 10.46
CA ARG A 84 -6.82 25.25 10.00
C ARG A 84 -5.46 25.74 9.49
N GLU A 85 -4.36 25.22 10.02
CA GLU A 85 -3.02 25.58 9.54
C GLU A 85 -2.77 24.99 8.16
N ALA A 86 -3.10 23.70 7.95
CA ALA A 86 -2.99 23.05 6.66
C ALA A 86 -3.83 23.78 5.59
N TYR A 87 -5.07 24.16 5.95
CA TYR A 87 -5.92 24.95 5.06
C TYR A 87 -5.26 26.27 4.66
N ARG A 88 -4.78 27.07 5.66
CA ARG A 88 -4.18 28.40 5.39
C ARG A 88 -2.89 28.30 4.58
N ARG A 89 -2.01 27.37 4.92
CA ARG A 89 -0.74 27.16 4.21
C ARG A 89 -0.96 26.66 2.79
N MET A 90 -1.89 25.68 2.60
CA MET A 90 -2.26 25.22 1.27
C MET A 90 -2.79 26.39 0.44
N LYS A 91 -3.72 27.18 0.97
CA LYS A 91 -4.28 28.32 0.25
C LYS A 91 -3.23 29.37 -0.14
N ALA A 92 -2.26 29.64 0.74
CA ALA A 92 -1.15 30.55 0.45
C ALA A 92 -0.22 29.99 -0.64
N LEU A 93 0.13 28.70 -0.56
CA LEU A 93 0.91 28.00 -1.57
C LEU A 93 0.24 28.05 -2.94
N LEU A 94 -1.06 27.73 -3.01
CA LEU A 94 -1.79 27.71 -4.29
C LEU A 94 -1.84 29.10 -4.95
N ARG A 95 -1.94 30.18 -4.18
CA ARG A 95 -1.91 31.56 -4.68
C ARG A 95 -0.54 31.98 -5.18
N GLU A 96 0.53 31.60 -4.47
CA GLU A 96 1.91 31.94 -4.83
C GLU A 96 2.38 31.14 -6.03
N GLU A 97 2.23 29.81 -5.99
CA GLU A 97 2.81 28.89 -6.97
C GLU A 97 1.92 28.65 -8.20
N LYS A 98 0.61 28.93 -8.08
CA LYS A 98 -0.40 28.76 -9.15
C LYS A 98 -0.30 27.41 -9.87
N PRO A 99 -0.38 26.28 -9.16
CA PRO A 99 -0.29 24.96 -9.78
C PRO A 99 -1.52 24.63 -10.62
N ASP A 100 -1.34 23.73 -11.57
CA ASP A 100 -2.41 23.20 -12.41
C ASP A 100 -3.25 22.13 -11.70
N LEU A 101 -2.70 21.47 -10.68
CA LEU A 101 -3.31 20.33 -10.02
C LEU A 101 -2.85 20.18 -8.56
N LEU A 102 -3.79 19.86 -7.67
CA LEU A 102 -3.49 19.28 -6.36
C LEU A 102 -3.64 17.75 -6.42
N TYR A 103 -2.52 17.03 -6.32
CA TYR A 103 -2.48 15.57 -6.26
C TYR A 103 -2.25 15.11 -4.83
N VAL A 104 -3.22 14.40 -4.24
CA VAL A 104 -3.18 13.99 -2.84
C VAL A 104 -3.05 12.48 -2.72
N LEU A 105 -2.09 12.00 -1.95
CA LEU A 105 -1.89 10.57 -1.69
C LEU A 105 -2.55 10.16 -0.37
N ILE A 106 -2.00 10.59 0.76
CA ILE A 106 -2.60 10.37 2.07
C ILE A 106 -2.66 11.71 2.80
N PRO A 107 -3.85 12.29 2.96
CA PRO A 107 -3.98 13.56 3.65
C PRO A 107 -3.57 13.44 5.14
N GLY A 108 -3.94 12.37 5.83
CA GLY A 108 -3.59 12.18 7.25
C GLY A 108 -3.93 13.40 8.09
N GLN A 109 -2.93 13.96 8.78
CA GLN A 109 -3.07 15.16 9.61
C GLN A 109 -3.33 16.46 8.84
N LEU A 110 -3.11 16.47 7.50
CA LEU A 110 -3.49 17.61 6.65
C LEU A 110 -5.01 17.75 6.55
N THR A 111 -5.75 16.69 6.83
CA THR A 111 -7.22 16.55 6.74
C THR A 111 -7.80 16.88 5.35
N ALA A 112 -9.11 16.75 5.22
CA ALA A 112 -9.83 17.17 4.00
C ALA A 112 -9.90 18.70 3.82
N ASP A 113 -9.39 19.48 4.77
CA ASP A 113 -9.40 20.95 4.68
C ASP A 113 -8.50 21.47 3.55
N ILE A 114 -7.49 20.68 3.12
CA ILE A 114 -6.68 21.02 1.94
C ILE A 114 -7.49 20.96 0.63
N PHE A 115 -8.50 20.08 0.55
CA PHE A 115 -9.41 20.04 -0.61
C PHE A 115 -10.25 21.29 -0.70
N LYS A 116 -10.74 21.77 0.45
CA LYS A 116 -11.48 23.04 0.54
C LYS A 116 -10.62 24.21 0.07
N ALA A 117 -9.36 24.29 0.51
CA ALA A 117 -8.43 25.31 0.07
C ALA A 117 -8.24 25.30 -1.46
N ALA A 118 -8.07 24.12 -2.06
CA ALA A 118 -7.91 23.97 -3.51
C ALA A 118 -9.18 24.40 -4.27
N LYS A 119 -10.36 24.00 -3.82
CA LYS A 119 -11.63 24.39 -4.44
C LYS A 119 -11.85 25.89 -4.43
N GLU A 120 -11.54 26.58 -3.32
CA GLU A 120 -11.66 28.03 -3.22
C GLU A 120 -10.68 28.79 -4.13
N GLU A 121 -9.54 28.22 -4.45
CA GLU A 121 -8.55 28.80 -5.37
C GLU A 121 -8.70 28.28 -6.82
N GLY A 122 -9.76 27.49 -7.11
CA GLY A 122 -10.05 27.00 -8.45
C GLY A 122 -9.07 25.93 -8.97
N VAL A 123 -8.31 25.29 -8.07
CA VAL A 123 -7.35 24.25 -8.43
C VAL A 123 -8.03 22.87 -8.36
N PRO A 124 -8.04 22.08 -9.45
CA PRO A 124 -8.62 20.73 -9.44
C PRO A 124 -7.88 19.81 -8.48
N VAL A 125 -8.62 18.85 -7.89
CA VAL A 125 -8.12 17.92 -6.90
C VAL A 125 -8.23 16.48 -7.40
N VAL A 126 -7.10 15.80 -7.47
CA VAL A 126 -7.04 14.34 -7.69
C VAL A 126 -6.55 13.65 -6.42
N HIS A 127 -7.31 12.69 -5.92
CA HIS A 127 -6.96 11.93 -4.72
C HIS A 127 -6.67 10.47 -5.05
N ARG A 128 -5.42 10.02 -4.78
CA ARG A 128 -5.02 8.62 -4.92
C ARG A 128 -5.27 7.87 -3.61
N ILE A 129 -6.04 6.81 -3.67
CA ILE A 129 -6.31 5.95 -2.53
C ILE A 129 -5.13 5.02 -2.29
N SER A 130 -4.41 5.25 -1.21
CA SER A 130 -3.22 4.47 -0.84
C SER A 130 -3.50 3.43 0.25
N ASP A 131 -4.63 3.54 0.95
CA ASP A 131 -5.12 2.60 1.95
C ASP A 131 -6.66 2.64 2.04
N PHE A 132 -7.26 1.82 2.88
CA PHE A 132 -8.71 1.70 3.00
C PHE A 132 -9.34 2.62 4.07
N ARG A 133 -8.69 3.73 4.45
CA ARG A 133 -9.16 4.63 5.54
C ARG A 133 -10.53 5.25 5.32
N LEU A 134 -10.98 5.36 4.07
CA LEU A 134 -12.32 5.86 3.73
C LEU A 134 -13.40 4.79 3.96
N LEU A 135 -13.03 3.52 3.89
CA LEU A 135 -13.93 2.37 4.04
C LEU A 135 -13.88 1.75 5.45
N CYS A 136 -12.75 1.92 6.12
CA CYS A 136 -12.48 1.35 7.43
C CYS A 136 -11.64 2.33 8.27
N GLY A 137 -12.14 2.80 9.39
CA GLY A 137 -11.42 3.74 10.25
C GLY A 137 -10.06 3.22 10.73
N LYS A 138 -9.88 1.89 10.82
CA LYS A 138 -8.59 1.24 11.09
C LYS A 138 -7.68 1.14 9.86
N TYR A 139 -8.14 1.55 8.65
CA TYR A 139 -7.45 1.59 7.36
C TYR A 139 -7.11 0.25 6.69
N ASN A 140 -7.29 -0.89 7.32
CA ASN A 140 -6.81 -2.18 6.80
C ASN A 140 -7.91 -3.21 6.47
N MET A 141 -9.18 -2.90 6.78
CA MET A 141 -10.33 -3.79 6.56
C MET A 141 -10.10 -5.21 7.12
N LEU A 142 -9.43 -5.32 8.28
CA LEU A 142 -9.07 -6.58 8.92
C LEU A 142 -9.55 -6.60 10.37
N ARG A 143 -10.18 -7.72 10.78
CA ARG A 143 -10.56 -8.02 12.15
C ARG A 143 -10.08 -9.42 12.53
N GLY A 144 -9.12 -9.49 13.46
CA GLY A 144 -8.36 -10.71 13.66
C GLY A 144 -7.67 -11.09 12.34
N GLU A 145 -7.85 -12.31 11.92
CA GLU A 145 -7.28 -12.82 10.66
C GLU A 145 -8.29 -12.81 9.48
N ASN A 146 -9.41 -12.10 9.61
CA ASN A 146 -10.46 -12.11 8.58
C ASN A 146 -10.72 -10.71 8.02
N VAL A 147 -10.97 -10.66 6.73
CA VAL A 147 -11.43 -9.44 6.08
C VAL A 147 -12.73 -8.96 6.72
N CYS A 148 -12.80 -7.66 6.99
CA CYS A 148 -13.96 -7.00 7.62
C CYS A 148 -14.46 -5.87 6.74
N ARG A 149 -15.77 -5.85 6.43
CA ARG A 149 -16.45 -4.83 5.62
C ARG A 149 -17.55 -4.11 6.39
N GLU A 150 -17.69 -4.32 7.68
CA GLU A 150 -18.82 -3.85 8.48
C GLU A 150 -19.03 -2.33 8.48
N CYS A 151 -17.92 -1.56 8.40
CA CYS A 151 -17.99 -0.09 8.36
C CYS A 151 -18.11 0.51 6.94
N MET A 152 -18.03 -0.32 5.90
CA MET A 152 -17.87 0.14 4.51
C MET A 152 -19.05 1.01 4.05
N GLN A 153 -20.27 0.71 4.49
CA GLN A 153 -21.49 1.44 4.14
C GLN A 153 -21.70 2.73 4.95
N GLY A 154 -20.76 3.10 5.83
CA GLY A 154 -20.85 4.31 6.65
C GLY A 154 -21.49 4.12 8.01
N ASP A 155 -21.78 2.90 8.40
CA ASP A 155 -22.11 2.57 9.79
C ASP A 155 -20.82 2.26 10.57
N TYR A 156 -20.42 3.18 11.44
CA TYR A 156 -19.17 3.03 12.20
C TYR A 156 -19.37 2.47 13.62
N ARG A 157 -20.61 2.02 13.98
CA ARG A 157 -20.89 1.38 15.27
C ARG A 157 -20.05 0.11 15.49
N PRO A 158 -19.87 -0.78 14.48
CA PRO A 158 -19.02 -1.97 14.64
C PRO A 158 -17.58 -1.64 15.05
N MET A 159 -17.04 -0.50 14.59
CA MET A 159 -15.71 -0.06 14.96
C MET A 159 -15.57 0.20 16.46
N VAL A 160 -16.62 0.73 17.10
CA VAL A 160 -16.67 1.00 18.54
C VAL A 160 -16.88 -0.30 19.33
N GLU A 161 -17.79 -1.15 18.87
CA GLU A 161 -18.10 -2.44 19.48
C GLU A 161 -16.86 -3.35 19.53
N HIS A 162 -16.14 -3.41 18.43
CA HIS A 162 -14.91 -4.23 18.31
C HIS A 162 -13.65 -3.54 18.82
N ARG A 163 -13.75 -2.30 19.33
CA ARG A 163 -12.60 -1.52 19.82
C ARG A 163 -11.43 -1.49 18.82
N CYS A 164 -11.75 -1.23 17.54
CA CYS A 164 -10.80 -1.38 16.44
C CYS A 164 -9.56 -0.50 16.55
N MET A 165 -9.63 0.63 17.30
CA MET A 165 -8.49 1.52 17.50
C MET A 165 -7.70 1.09 18.74
N LYS A 166 -6.67 0.28 18.52
CA LYS A 166 -5.72 -0.21 19.55
C LYS A 166 -6.41 -0.83 20.79
N GLY A 167 -7.57 -1.48 20.62
CA GLY A 167 -8.32 -2.06 21.72
C GLY A 167 -9.05 -1.05 22.62
N SER A 168 -8.92 0.26 22.35
CA SER A 168 -9.52 1.34 23.14
C SER A 168 -10.90 1.73 22.62
N LYS A 169 -11.93 1.66 23.48
CA LYS A 169 -13.28 2.11 23.15
C LYS A 169 -13.32 3.62 22.90
N ALA A 170 -12.62 4.41 23.71
CA ALA A 170 -12.60 5.86 23.58
C ALA A 170 -11.97 6.32 22.24
N LEU A 171 -10.82 5.75 21.85
CA LEU A 171 -10.18 6.03 20.57
C LEU A 171 -11.06 5.56 19.39
N SER A 172 -11.76 4.44 19.55
CA SER A 172 -12.68 3.94 18.52
C SER A 172 -13.90 4.85 18.35
N ILE A 173 -14.46 5.40 19.44
CA ILE A 173 -15.54 6.41 19.38
C ILE A 173 -15.05 7.66 18.64
N LEU A 174 -13.89 8.20 19.03
CA LEU A 174 -13.32 9.38 18.40
C LEU A 174 -13.12 9.19 16.90
N ARG A 175 -12.51 8.06 16.52
CA ARG A 175 -12.26 7.77 15.11
C ARG A 175 -13.54 7.50 14.33
N ALA A 176 -14.52 6.81 14.92
CA ALA A 176 -15.83 6.59 14.32
C ALA A 176 -16.55 7.93 14.07
N ALA A 177 -16.53 8.84 15.04
CA ALA A 177 -17.09 10.17 14.91
C ALA A 177 -16.40 10.99 13.81
N SER A 178 -15.08 10.91 13.68
CA SER A 178 -14.33 11.57 12.60
C SER A 178 -14.70 11.01 11.21
N CYS A 179 -14.81 9.68 11.08
CA CYS A 179 -15.22 9.05 9.83
C CYS A 179 -16.66 9.46 9.45
N ASP A 180 -17.59 9.41 10.42
CA ASP A 180 -18.98 9.84 10.22
C ASP A 180 -19.08 11.32 9.86
N TYR A 181 -18.32 12.17 10.55
CA TYR A 181 -18.24 13.59 10.24
C TYR A 181 -17.79 13.86 8.79
N ASN A 182 -16.67 13.26 8.37
CA ASN A 182 -16.18 13.46 7.01
C ASN A 182 -17.20 13.00 5.96
N ARG A 183 -17.92 11.92 6.23
CA ARG A 183 -18.95 11.40 5.32
C ARG A 183 -20.21 12.26 5.31
N ARG A 184 -20.76 12.61 6.46
CA ARG A 184 -21.98 13.45 6.58
C ARG A 184 -21.80 14.86 6.06
N PHE A 185 -20.62 15.45 6.23
CA PHE A 185 -20.31 16.79 5.74
C PHE A 185 -19.68 16.80 4.34
N HIS A 186 -19.76 15.66 3.62
CA HIS A 186 -19.35 15.55 2.23
C HIS A 186 -17.94 16.10 1.94
N LYS A 187 -17.00 15.95 2.89
CA LYS A 187 -15.67 16.53 2.82
C LYS A 187 -14.85 16.04 1.61
N TYR A 188 -15.08 14.81 1.18
CA TYR A 188 -14.40 14.21 0.04
C TYR A 188 -15.11 14.45 -1.30
N ASP A 189 -16.34 15.01 -1.31
CA ASP A 189 -17.06 15.38 -2.55
C ASP A 189 -16.34 16.52 -3.29
N LEU A 190 -15.46 17.25 -2.57
CA LEU A 190 -14.57 18.28 -3.10
C LEU A 190 -13.46 17.71 -4.02
N VAL A 191 -13.27 16.39 -4.05
CA VAL A 191 -12.33 15.72 -4.94
C VAL A 191 -12.94 15.60 -6.33
N ASP A 192 -12.22 16.03 -7.36
CA ASP A 192 -12.69 15.99 -8.75
C ASP A 192 -12.51 14.62 -9.39
N ALA A 193 -11.39 13.93 -9.09
CA ALA A 193 -11.17 12.54 -9.49
C ALA A 193 -10.45 11.74 -8.40
N VAL A 194 -10.78 10.47 -8.32
CA VAL A 194 -10.17 9.50 -7.41
C VAL A 194 -9.39 8.48 -8.21
N ILE A 195 -8.16 8.22 -7.82
CA ILE A 195 -7.32 7.17 -8.41
C ILE A 195 -7.22 6.01 -7.43
N THR A 196 -7.52 4.80 -7.89
CA THR A 196 -7.25 3.55 -7.17
C THR A 196 -6.16 2.76 -7.88
N PRO A 197 -5.20 2.17 -7.14
CA PRO A 197 -4.22 1.29 -7.77
C PRO A 197 -4.83 0.06 -8.41
N PRO A 198 -5.68 -0.77 -7.74
CA PRO A 198 -6.37 -1.90 -8.35
C PRO A 198 -7.85 -1.60 -8.65
N GLU A 199 -8.42 -2.36 -9.56
CA GLU A 199 -9.87 -2.36 -9.84
C GLU A 199 -10.67 -2.81 -8.60
N HIS A 200 -10.13 -3.75 -7.82
CA HIS A 200 -10.75 -4.20 -6.57
C HIS A 200 -11.07 -3.03 -5.62
N THR A 201 -10.11 -2.12 -5.40
CA THR A 201 -10.32 -0.95 -4.53
C THR A 201 -11.37 0.01 -5.12
N LYS A 202 -11.40 0.17 -6.45
CA LYS A 202 -12.45 0.93 -7.13
C LYS A 202 -13.83 0.34 -6.85
N LYS A 203 -14.00 -0.98 -7.02
CA LYS A 203 -15.27 -1.66 -6.73
C LYS A 203 -15.72 -1.43 -5.30
N LEU A 204 -14.83 -1.58 -4.31
CA LEU A 204 -15.16 -1.33 -2.91
C LEU A 204 -15.60 0.12 -2.65
N LEU A 205 -14.93 1.11 -3.24
CA LEU A 205 -15.28 2.53 -3.09
C LEU A 205 -16.63 2.85 -3.70
N VAL A 206 -16.93 2.33 -4.88
CA VAL A 206 -18.22 2.52 -5.54
C VAL A 206 -19.33 1.81 -4.78
N GLU A 207 -19.15 0.56 -4.39
CA GLU A 207 -20.09 -0.23 -3.58
C GLU A 207 -20.39 0.44 -2.23
N SER A 208 -19.43 1.13 -1.65
CA SER A 208 -19.62 1.86 -0.39
C SER A 208 -20.46 3.12 -0.52
N GLY A 209 -20.74 3.58 -1.74
CA GLY A 209 -21.40 4.85 -2.00
C GLY A 209 -20.55 6.07 -1.61
N TYR A 210 -19.23 5.91 -1.40
CA TYR A 210 -18.36 7.02 -1.03
C TYR A 210 -18.08 7.95 -2.22
N PHE A 211 -17.92 7.37 -3.42
CA PHE A 211 -17.75 8.10 -4.67
C PHE A 211 -18.60 7.48 -5.78
N PRO A 212 -19.16 8.31 -6.67
CA PRO A 212 -19.80 7.81 -7.88
C PRO A 212 -18.76 7.23 -8.84
N GLY A 213 -19.13 6.18 -9.58
CA GLY A 213 -18.21 5.39 -10.40
C GLY A 213 -17.45 6.20 -11.47
N GLU A 214 -18.07 7.25 -12.01
CA GLU A 214 -17.49 8.13 -13.02
C GLU A 214 -16.34 9.00 -12.50
N LYS A 215 -16.25 9.20 -11.18
CA LYS A 215 -15.12 9.91 -10.53
C LYS A 215 -13.96 8.98 -10.19
N VAL A 216 -14.13 7.65 -10.23
CA VAL A 216 -13.10 6.69 -9.77
C VAL A 216 -12.40 6.03 -10.95
N PHE A 217 -11.11 6.24 -11.06
CA PHE A 217 -10.24 5.76 -12.12
C PHE A 217 -9.20 4.79 -11.59
N VAL A 218 -8.84 3.79 -12.40
CA VAL A 218 -7.77 2.87 -12.04
C VAL A 218 -6.46 3.32 -12.69
N ASN A 219 -5.45 3.55 -11.84
CA ASN A 219 -4.09 3.76 -12.29
C ASN A 219 -3.14 3.00 -11.35
N PRO A 220 -2.69 1.80 -11.71
CA PRO A 220 -1.84 0.97 -10.87
C PRO A 220 -0.55 1.66 -10.45
N THR A 221 0.01 1.25 -9.33
CA THR A 221 1.41 1.56 -9.00
C THR A 221 2.32 1.05 -10.12
N PHE A 222 3.41 1.74 -10.37
CA PHE A 222 4.31 1.39 -11.46
C PHE A 222 5.68 0.94 -10.96
N VAL A 223 6.39 0.24 -11.83
CA VAL A 223 7.80 -0.10 -11.67
C VAL A 223 8.54 0.22 -12.98
N ASP A 224 9.73 0.78 -12.85
CA ASP A 224 10.63 0.92 -14.00
C ASP A 224 11.38 -0.39 -14.21
N ALA A 225 10.79 -1.29 -15.01
CA ALA A 225 11.36 -2.61 -15.25
C ALA A 225 12.74 -2.57 -15.95
N ALA A 226 13.13 -1.46 -16.58
CA ALA A 226 14.44 -1.32 -17.21
C ALA A 226 15.59 -1.32 -16.18
N GLY A 227 15.33 -0.84 -14.96
CA GLY A 227 16.29 -0.88 -13.85
C GLY A 227 16.49 -2.26 -13.20
N PHE A 228 15.79 -3.31 -13.68
CA PHE A 228 15.82 -4.66 -13.10
C PHE A 228 16.43 -5.67 -14.08
N THR A 229 17.48 -6.35 -13.65
CA THR A 229 18.06 -7.46 -14.44
C THR A 229 17.30 -8.75 -14.14
N PRO A 230 16.50 -9.29 -15.09
CA PRO A 230 15.72 -10.50 -14.83
C PRO A 230 16.58 -11.74 -14.75
N ASN A 231 16.13 -12.72 -13.97
CA ASN A 231 16.64 -14.10 -13.99
C ASN A 231 15.46 -15.07 -14.03
N TYR A 232 15.30 -15.76 -15.14
CA TYR A 232 14.18 -16.69 -15.32
C TYR A 232 14.46 -18.09 -14.78
N THR A 233 15.72 -18.42 -14.53
CA THR A 233 16.09 -19.72 -13.95
C THR A 233 15.47 -19.89 -12.58
N PRO A 234 14.67 -20.94 -12.33
CA PRO A 234 14.11 -21.21 -11.01
C PRO A 234 15.21 -21.48 -9.97
N GLY A 235 15.09 -20.88 -8.80
CA GLY A 235 15.95 -21.19 -7.66
C GLY A 235 15.41 -22.34 -6.81
N ASP A 236 16.00 -22.55 -5.65
CA ASP A 236 15.65 -23.64 -4.72
C ASP A 236 14.89 -23.15 -3.48
N TYR A 237 14.41 -21.90 -3.46
CA TYR A 237 13.65 -21.33 -2.35
C TYR A 237 12.49 -20.45 -2.77
N VAL A 238 11.43 -20.47 -1.95
CA VAL A 238 10.32 -19.53 -1.99
C VAL A 238 10.68 -18.32 -1.15
N LEU A 239 10.54 -17.10 -1.70
CA LEU A 239 10.86 -15.88 -0.98
C LEU A 239 9.61 -15.26 -0.36
N CYS A 240 9.63 -15.06 0.96
CA CYS A 240 8.67 -14.27 1.71
C CYS A 240 9.30 -12.89 2.05
N MET A 241 8.86 -11.83 1.38
CA MET A 241 9.46 -10.50 1.49
C MET A 241 8.51 -9.50 2.13
N GLY A 242 8.94 -8.89 3.26
CA GLY A 242 8.19 -7.87 3.96
C GLY A 242 8.28 -7.99 5.48
N ARG A 243 7.47 -7.17 6.19
CA ARG A 243 7.36 -7.27 7.65
C ARG A 243 6.78 -8.63 8.04
N PHE A 244 7.34 -9.26 9.05
CA PHE A 244 6.74 -10.45 9.65
C PHE A 244 5.54 -10.01 10.52
N ALA A 245 4.35 -9.98 9.92
CA ALA A 245 3.11 -9.52 10.54
C ALA A 245 1.97 -10.46 10.15
N GLU A 246 1.00 -10.61 11.05
CA GLU A 246 -0.12 -11.56 10.89
C GLU A 246 -0.84 -11.38 9.54
N GLU A 247 -1.08 -10.13 9.16
CA GLU A 247 -1.78 -9.81 7.92
C GLU A 247 -1.05 -10.25 6.65
N LYS A 248 0.29 -10.44 6.73
CA LYS A 248 1.11 -10.91 5.60
C LYS A 248 1.03 -12.42 5.40
N GLY A 249 0.58 -13.17 6.40
CA GLY A 249 0.29 -14.59 6.30
C GLY A 249 1.49 -15.52 6.09
N PHE A 250 2.73 -15.08 6.31
CA PHE A 250 3.95 -15.90 6.10
C PHE A 250 3.94 -17.20 6.90
N ARG A 251 3.24 -17.21 8.05
CA ARG A 251 3.04 -18.43 8.85
C ARG A 251 2.46 -19.59 8.05
N TYR A 252 1.54 -19.30 7.11
CA TYR A 252 0.90 -20.36 6.30
C TYR A 252 1.85 -20.95 5.27
N VAL A 253 2.80 -20.16 4.75
CA VAL A 253 3.87 -20.67 3.87
C VAL A 253 4.84 -21.53 4.67
N VAL A 254 5.18 -21.11 5.90
CA VAL A 254 6.01 -21.92 6.81
C VAL A 254 5.32 -23.26 7.11
N GLU A 255 4.04 -23.25 7.46
CA GLU A 255 3.28 -24.46 7.74
C GLU A 255 3.15 -25.38 6.50
N ALA A 256 3.13 -24.81 5.28
CA ALA A 256 3.07 -25.58 4.04
C ALA A 256 4.29 -26.50 3.84
N MET A 257 5.45 -26.17 4.43
CA MET A 257 6.67 -26.95 4.29
C MET A 257 6.57 -28.36 4.88
N GLN A 258 5.62 -28.64 5.77
CA GLN A 258 5.38 -29.99 6.26
C GLN A 258 4.99 -30.97 5.13
N TYR A 259 4.34 -30.48 4.07
CA TYR A 259 3.92 -31.24 2.89
C TYR A 259 4.97 -31.31 1.78
N LEU A 260 6.14 -30.68 1.98
CA LEU A 260 7.21 -30.52 1.00
C LEU A 260 8.54 -31.07 1.52
N LYS A 261 8.49 -32.01 2.49
CA LYS A 261 9.71 -32.63 3.08
C LYS A 261 10.53 -33.43 2.06
N ASP A 262 9.84 -33.97 1.08
CA ASP A 262 10.39 -34.76 -0.03
C ASP A 262 11.12 -33.93 -1.11
N LEU A 263 10.86 -32.59 -1.15
CA LEU A 263 11.48 -31.69 -2.11
C LEU A 263 12.66 -30.92 -1.49
N PRO A 264 13.71 -30.58 -2.25
CA PRO A 264 14.84 -29.80 -1.74
C PRO A 264 14.51 -28.29 -1.53
N VAL A 265 13.28 -27.87 -1.79
CA VAL A 265 12.86 -26.47 -1.70
C VAL A 265 12.89 -25.96 -0.26
N LYS A 266 13.32 -24.70 -0.10
CA LYS A 266 13.38 -23.96 1.16
C LYS A 266 12.46 -22.74 1.14
N ILE A 267 12.32 -22.06 2.28
CA ILE A 267 11.73 -20.72 2.39
C ILE A 267 12.83 -19.76 2.82
N ALA A 268 12.97 -18.64 2.13
CA ALA A 268 13.74 -17.48 2.57
C ALA A 268 12.79 -16.41 3.08
N ILE A 269 12.99 -15.93 4.30
CA ILE A 269 12.18 -14.88 4.94
C ILE A 269 13.09 -13.68 5.21
N THR A 270 12.72 -12.50 4.64
CA THR A 270 13.43 -11.25 4.91
C THR A 270 13.06 -10.70 6.28
N GLY A 271 13.80 -11.11 7.28
CA GLY A 271 13.57 -10.77 8.69
C GLY A 271 14.41 -11.68 9.58
N THR A 272 14.24 -11.54 10.88
CA THR A 272 14.93 -12.36 11.87
C THR A 272 13.98 -13.36 12.51
N GLU A 273 14.53 -14.47 13.06
CA GLU A 273 13.75 -15.45 13.80
C GLU A 273 13.12 -14.85 15.06
N GLU A 274 13.80 -13.88 15.68
CA GLU A 274 13.27 -13.13 16.83
C GLU A 274 12.01 -12.33 16.48
N GLY A 275 11.84 -11.94 15.24
CA GLY A 275 10.63 -11.28 14.73
C GLY A 275 9.41 -12.21 14.61
N CYS A 276 9.61 -13.53 14.68
CA CYS A 276 8.52 -14.49 14.73
C CYS A 276 7.93 -14.57 16.13
N ASP A 277 6.61 -14.76 16.22
CA ASP A 277 5.97 -15.05 17.50
C ASP A 277 6.36 -16.45 18.04
N GLU A 278 6.23 -16.66 19.35
CA GLU A 278 6.58 -17.92 19.98
C GLU A 278 5.72 -19.10 19.49
N ALA A 279 4.47 -18.82 19.06
CA ALA A 279 3.60 -19.86 18.52
C ALA A 279 4.15 -20.41 17.21
N LEU A 280 4.65 -19.56 16.32
CA LEU A 280 5.26 -19.99 15.07
C LEU A 280 6.59 -20.69 15.29
N LYS A 281 7.44 -20.19 16.19
CA LYS A 281 8.69 -20.88 16.56
C LYS A 281 8.43 -22.27 17.12
N LYS A 282 7.43 -22.42 17.98
CA LYS A 282 6.97 -23.73 18.49
C LYS A 282 6.52 -24.62 17.34
N LYS A 283 5.69 -24.09 16.44
CA LYS A 283 5.18 -24.83 15.28
C LYS A 283 6.29 -25.33 14.36
N ILE A 284 7.29 -24.49 14.09
CA ILE A 284 8.48 -24.88 13.28
C ILE A 284 9.20 -26.10 13.89
N ARG A 285 9.38 -26.07 15.22
CA ARG A 285 10.02 -27.21 15.95
C ARG A 285 9.15 -28.46 15.90
N GLU A 286 7.85 -28.36 16.17
CA GLU A 286 6.90 -29.50 16.16
C GLU A 286 6.81 -30.17 14.78
N LEU A 287 6.86 -29.37 13.71
CA LEU A 287 6.81 -29.86 12.33
C LEU A 287 8.16 -30.43 11.85
N GLY A 288 9.25 -30.16 12.56
CA GLY A 288 10.60 -30.62 12.17
C GLY A 288 11.06 -30.00 10.84
N ILE A 289 10.77 -28.72 10.59
CA ILE A 289 11.03 -28.03 9.32
C ILE A 289 12.05 -26.89 9.45
N ARG A 290 12.74 -26.79 10.58
CA ARG A 290 13.69 -25.67 10.85
C ARG A 290 14.77 -25.54 9.78
N GLU A 291 15.28 -26.65 9.27
CA GLU A 291 16.33 -26.68 8.25
C GLU A 291 15.87 -26.16 6.88
N LYS A 292 14.56 -26.15 6.64
CA LYS A 292 13.95 -25.62 5.41
C LYS A 292 13.69 -24.11 5.47
N ILE A 293 13.96 -23.45 6.59
CA ILE A 293 13.65 -22.03 6.78
C ILE A 293 14.94 -21.24 6.95
N LEU A 294 15.17 -20.32 6.01
CA LEU A 294 16.27 -19.38 6.00
C LEU A 294 15.77 -17.99 6.44
N PHE A 295 16.18 -17.53 7.60
CA PHE A 295 16.00 -16.13 8.02
C PHE A 295 17.20 -15.32 7.52
N THR A 296 16.96 -14.35 6.64
CA THR A 296 18.04 -13.61 5.98
C THR A 296 18.41 -12.31 6.69
N GLY A 297 17.67 -11.96 7.76
CA GLY A 297 17.75 -10.61 8.34
C GLY A 297 17.12 -9.55 7.43
N PHE A 298 17.30 -8.29 7.80
CA PHE A 298 16.86 -7.17 7.00
C PHE A 298 17.84 -6.88 5.87
N LEU A 299 17.43 -7.13 4.64
CA LEU A 299 18.23 -6.88 3.43
C LEU A 299 17.75 -5.64 2.69
N LYS A 300 18.69 -4.93 2.05
CA LYS A 300 18.45 -3.76 1.19
C LYS A 300 19.42 -3.76 0.00
N GLY A 301 19.09 -3.00 -1.04
CA GLY A 301 19.93 -2.85 -2.22
C GLY A 301 20.26 -4.17 -2.87
N GLN A 302 21.50 -4.33 -3.36
CA GLN A 302 21.95 -5.47 -4.15
C GLN A 302 21.67 -6.84 -3.50
N ALA A 303 21.84 -6.97 -2.18
CA ALA A 303 21.59 -8.23 -1.49
C ALA A 303 20.11 -8.66 -1.54
N LEU A 304 19.16 -7.71 -1.43
CA LEU A 304 17.73 -8.00 -1.60
C LEU A 304 17.38 -8.29 -3.05
N GLU A 305 17.99 -7.60 -3.98
CA GLU A 305 17.84 -7.83 -5.42
C GLU A 305 18.30 -9.24 -5.81
N ASP A 306 19.49 -9.62 -5.39
CA ASP A 306 20.04 -10.96 -5.66
C ASP A 306 19.19 -12.04 -5.03
N LEU A 307 18.71 -11.84 -3.81
CA LEU A 307 17.79 -12.76 -3.16
C LEU A 307 16.48 -12.90 -3.95
N THR A 308 15.94 -11.80 -4.47
CA THR A 308 14.68 -11.84 -5.22
C THR A 308 14.85 -12.50 -6.58
N ARG A 309 15.89 -12.12 -7.32
CA ARG A 309 16.13 -12.65 -8.69
C ARG A 309 16.54 -14.12 -8.74
N ASN A 310 17.04 -14.68 -7.63
CA ASN A 310 17.45 -16.08 -7.56
C ASN A 310 16.41 -16.98 -6.86
N ALA A 311 15.23 -16.46 -6.50
CA ALA A 311 14.16 -17.27 -5.94
C ALA A 311 13.52 -18.23 -6.96
N LEU A 312 12.89 -19.31 -6.48
CA LEU A 312 11.96 -20.12 -7.25
C LEU A 312 10.74 -19.28 -7.62
N CYS A 313 10.14 -18.65 -6.62
CA CYS A 313 9.02 -17.74 -6.72
C CYS A 313 8.97 -16.84 -5.49
N VAL A 314 8.12 -15.79 -5.55
CA VAL A 314 7.82 -14.95 -4.39
C VAL A 314 6.43 -15.28 -3.86
N ALA A 315 6.28 -15.41 -2.55
CA ALA A 315 5.00 -15.70 -1.90
C ALA A 315 4.36 -14.43 -1.31
N CYS A 316 3.09 -14.20 -1.66
CA CYS A 316 2.24 -13.14 -1.14
C CYS A 316 0.98 -13.75 -0.48
N PRO A 317 1.12 -14.43 0.68
CA PRO A 317 0.03 -15.17 1.33
C PRO A 317 -0.85 -14.28 2.23
N ALA A 318 -1.07 -13.04 1.83
CA ALA A 318 -1.80 -12.06 2.63
C ALA A 318 -3.21 -12.54 2.98
N VAL A 319 -3.63 -12.31 4.25
CA VAL A 319 -4.99 -12.61 4.74
C VAL A 319 -5.90 -11.38 4.77
N TRP A 320 -5.39 -10.24 4.32
CA TRP A 320 -6.07 -8.97 4.21
C TRP A 320 -6.10 -8.47 2.77
N TYR A 321 -6.87 -7.42 2.51
CA TYR A 321 -6.80 -6.74 1.23
C TYR A 321 -5.50 -5.94 1.11
N GLU A 322 -4.62 -6.36 0.22
CA GLU A 322 -3.53 -5.51 -0.25
C GLU A 322 -4.11 -4.45 -1.20
N ASN A 323 -3.56 -3.23 -1.17
CA ASN A 323 -4.01 -2.22 -2.13
C ASN A 323 -3.41 -2.50 -3.52
N LEU A 324 -2.08 -2.45 -3.64
CA LEU A 324 -1.32 -3.04 -4.75
C LEU A 324 0.12 -3.29 -4.27
N PRO A 325 0.51 -4.53 -3.98
CA PRO A 325 1.79 -4.79 -3.34
C PRO A 325 2.96 -4.62 -4.31
N ASN A 326 3.89 -3.70 -3.98
CA ASN A 326 5.12 -3.49 -4.76
C ASN A 326 5.92 -4.77 -4.93
N VAL A 327 5.89 -5.67 -3.93
CA VAL A 327 6.57 -6.97 -3.96
C VAL A 327 6.20 -7.78 -5.19
N VAL A 328 4.95 -7.80 -5.61
CA VAL A 328 4.52 -8.51 -6.83
C VAL A 328 5.11 -7.87 -8.07
N LEU A 329 5.04 -6.52 -8.18
CA LEU A 329 5.59 -5.80 -9.33
C LEU A 329 7.11 -5.95 -9.44
N GLU A 330 7.81 -5.88 -8.31
CA GLU A 330 9.27 -6.05 -8.24
C GLU A 330 9.65 -7.50 -8.59
N SER A 331 8.91 -8.50 -8.11
CA SER A 331 9.11 -9.91 -8.49
C SER A 331 8.93 -10.12 -9.99
N TYR A 332 7.89 -9.56 -10.56
CA TYR A 332 7.64 -9.59 -11.99
C TYR A 332 8.77 -8.91 -12.79
N ALA A 333 9.27 -7.78 -12.28
CA ALA A 333 10.40 -7.08 -12.88
C ALA A 333 11.69 -7.91 -12.88
N TYR A 334 11.90 -8.78 -11.89
CA TYR A 334 12.99 -9.75 -11.88
C TYR A 334 12.70 -11.04 -12.68
N GLY A 335 11.52 -11.16 -13.28
CA GLY A 335 11.13 -12.36 -14.03
C GLY A 335 10.78 -13.53 -13.12
N LYS A 336 10.27 -13.28 -11.91
CA LYS A 336 9.86 -14.32 -10.96
C LYS A 336 8.35 -14.43 -10.89
N PRO A 337 7.81 -15.66 -11.00
CA PRO A 337 6.39 -15.90 -10.76
C PRO A 337 6.05 -15.67 -9.28
N VAL A 338 4.78 -15.40 -9.03
CA VAL A 338 4.27 -15.13 -7.67
C VAL A 338 3.23 -16.18 -7.31
N ILE A 339 3.33 -16.77 -6.12
CA ILE A 339 2.21 -17.50 -5.51
C ILE A 339 1.49 -16.56 -4.54
N ALA A 340 0.17 -16.42 -4.66
CA ALA A 340 -0.55 -15.42 -3.91
C ALA A 340 -1.92 -15.90 -3.43
N SER A 341 -2.41 -15.28 -2.36
CA SER A 341 -3.80 -15.46 -1.92
C SER A 341 -4.77 -15.00 -2.99
N ASN A 342 -5.78 -15.80 -3.31
CA ASN A 342 -6.92 -15.43 -4.18
C ASN A 342 -7.80 -14.41 -3.47
N LEU A 343 -7.26 -13.19 -3.25
CA LEU A 343 -7.88 -12.16 -2.43
C LEU A 343 -7.59 -10.75 -2.94
N GLY A 344 -8.65 -9.99 -3.24
CA GLY A 344 -8.55 -8.57 -3.57
C GLY A 344 -7.64 -8.28 -4.76
N SER A 345 -6.69 -7.36 -4.59
CA SER A 345 -5.75 -6.99 -5.65
C SER A 345 -4.76 -8.09 -6.04
N LEU A 346 -4.48 -9.02 -5.13
CA LEU A 346 -3.61 -10.16 -5.45
C LEU A 346 -4.25 -11.06 -6.51
N ALA A 347 -5.55 -11.33 -6.39
CA ALA A 347 -6.33 -12.09 -7.38
C ALA A 347 -6.48 -11.35 -8.73
N GLU A 348 -6.30 -10.03 -8.73
CA GLU A 348 -6.34 -9.21 -9.95
C GLU A 348 -5.01 -9.17 -10.69
N ILE A 349 -3.89 -9.08 -9.93
CA ILE A 349 -2.56 -8.90 -10.51
C ILE A 349 -1.90 -10.21 -10.91
N VAL A 350 -2.18 -11.29 -10.18
CA VAL A 350 -1.64 -12.63 -10.49
C VAL A 350 -2.62 -13.36 -11.43
N GLU A 351 -2.21 -13.51 -12.69
CA GLU A 351 -2.93 -14.30 -13.68
C GLU A 351 -2.61 -15.78 -13.43
N ASP A 352 -3.57 -16.51 -12.81
CA ASP A 352 -3.38 -17.91 -12.39
C ASP A 352 -2.94 -18.81 -13.53
N GLY A 353 -1.92 -19.62 -13.30
CA GLY A 353 -1.32 -20.50 -14.32
C GLY A 353 -0.46 -19.79 -15.37
N LYS A 354 -0.42 -18.43 -15.40
CA LYS A 354 0.27 -17.65 -16.42
C LYS A 354 1.41 -16.79 -15.88
N THR A 355 1.18 -16.01 -14.80
CA THR A 355 2.20 -15.17 -14.17
C THR A 355 2.54 -15.64 -12.77
N GLY A 356 1.86 -16.66 -12.30
CA GLY A 356 1.99 -17.24 -10.98
C GLY A 356 0.83 -18.19 -10.70
N LEU A 357 0.63 -18.53 -9.42
CA LEU A 357 -0.46 -19.40 -8.98
C LEU A 357 -1.23 -18.78 -7.82
N LEU A 358 -2.53 -18.98 -7.81
CA LEU A 358 -3.42 -18.52 -6.75
C LEU A 358 -3.82 -19.67 -5.83
N PHE A 359 -4.02 -19.35 -4.55
CA PHE A 359 -4.53 -20.27 -3.54
C PHE A 359 -5.53 -19.54 -2.64
N GLU A 360 -6.47 -20.29 -2.04
CA GLU A 360 -7.39 -19.73 -1.07
C GLU A 360 -6.64 -19.24 0.19
N PRO A 361 -6.95 -18.05 0.70
CA PRO A 361 -6.29 -17.51 1.89
C PRO A 361 -6.25 -18.53 3.03
N LYS A 362 -5.08 -18.68 3.67
CA LYS A 362 -4.82 -19.62 4.78
C LYS A 362 -4.81 -21.10 4.40
N ASN A 363 -5.04 -21.47 3.15
CA ASN A 363 -5.05 -22.87 2.73
C ASN A 363 -3.63 -23.40 2.56
N VAL A 364 -3.10 -23.94 3.64
CA VAL A 364 -1.73 -24.48 3.74
C VAL A 364 -1.44 -25.57 2.69
N GLN A 365 -2.43 -26.40 2.38
CA GLN A 365 -2.31 -27.50 1.41
C GLN A 365 -2.21 -26.94 -0.02
N GLN A 366 -3.06 -25.97 -0.38
CA GLN A 366 -2.98 -25.32 -1.69
C GLN A 366 -1.67 -24.53 -1.86
N ILE A 367 -1.16 -23.88 -0.80
CA ILE A 367 0.16 -23.24 -0.83
C ILE A 367 1.24 -24.27 -1.14
N ALA A 368 1.23 -25.43 -0.46
CA ALA A 368 2.18 -26.50 -0.73
C ALA A 368 2.06 -27.03 -2.17
N GLN A 369 0.82 -27.17 -2.69
CA GLN A 369 0.62 -27.60 -4.06
C GLN A 369 1.16 -26.58 -5.08
N CYS A 370 0.97 -25.28 -4.86
CA CYS A 370 1.54 -24.24 -5.71
C CYS A 370 3.07 -24.31 -5.73
N ILE A 371 3.70 -24.46 -4.55
CA ILE A 371 5.15 -24.58 -4.44
C ILE A 371 5.65 -25.85 -5.15
N ARG A 372 4.99 -26.98 -4.95
CA ARG A 372 5.33 -28.26 -5.59
C ARG A 372 5.25 -28.13 -7.11
N THR A 373 4.17 -27.56 -7.64
CA THR A 373 3.98 -27.36 -9.09
C THR A 373 5.14 -26.58 -9.71
N LEU A 374 5.60 -25.50 -9.04
CA LEU A 374 6.71 -24.70 -9.54
C LEU A 374 8.07 -25.40 -9.39
N ALA A 375 8.26 -26.17 -8.32
CA ALA A 375 9.52 -26.86 -8.07
C ALA A 375 9.72 -28.08 -8.99
N GLU A 376 8.66 -28.81 -9.33
CA GLU A 376 8.69 -30.00 -10.16
C GLU A 376 8.68 -29.72 -11.67
N ASP A 377 8.27 -28.52 -12.11
CA ASP A 377 8.25 -28.10 -13.51
C ASP A 377 9.03 -26.79 -13.73
N PRO A 378 10.36 -26.87 -13.83
CA PRO A 378 11.21 -25.69 -14.06
C PRO A 378 10.89 -24.94 -15.35
N ALA A 379 10.50 -25.66 -16.41
CA ALA A 379 10.18 -25.04 -17.71
C ALA A 379 8.93 -24.16 -17.61
N LYS A 380 7.87 -24.66 -16.99
CA LYS A 380 6.65 -23.89 -16.73
C LYS A 380 6.91 -22.70 -15.78
N THR A 381 7.76 -22.88 -14.79
CA THR A 381 8.13 -21.80 -13.85
C THR A 381 8.88 -20.68 -14.57
N GLU A 382 9.81 -21.03 -15.47
CA GLU A 382 10.50 -20.07 -16.33
C GLU A 382 9.52 -19.34 -17.26
N GLU A 383 8.60 -20.05 -17.91
CA GLU A 383 7.56 -19.46 -18.75
C GLU A 383 6.69 -18.47 -17.98
N MET A 384 6.24 -18.84 -16.77
CA MET A 384 5.50 -17.92 -15.89
C MET A 384 6.32 -16.68 -15.54
N GLY A 385 7.60 -16.82 -15.27
CA GLY A 385 8.51 -15.71 -15.01
C GLY A 385 8.63 -14.74 -16.20
N ARG A 386 8.73 -15.27 -17.42
CA ARG A 386 8.75 -14.47 -18.67
C ARG A 386 7.43 -13.72 -18.87
N ASN A 387 6.31 -14.41 -18.67
CA ASN A 387 4.98 -13.81 -18.75
C ASN A 387 4.79 -12.73 -17.69
N ALA A 388 5.24 -12.95 -16.45
CA ALA A 388 5.20 -11.98 -15.36
C ALA A 388 5.98 -10.70 -15.73
N ARG A 389 7.20 -10.85 -16.27
CA ARG A 389 8.01 -9.72 -16.74
C ARG A 389 7.31 -8.94 -17.86
N LYS A 390 6.74 -9.62 -18.83
CA LYS A 390 5.99 -9.01 -19.94
C LYS A 390 4.80 -8.20 -19.42
N VAL A 391 3.99 -8.79 -18.54
CA VAL A 391 2.85 -8.09 -17.89
C VAL A 391 3.32 -6.88 -17.09
N CYS A 392 4.45 -6.99 -16.38
CA CYS A 392 5.06 -5.87 -15.66
C CYS A 392 5.39 -4.70 -16.58
N GLN A 393 6.04 -4.96 -17.72
CA GLN A 393 6.43 -3.94 -18.69
C GLN A 393 5.22 -3.29 -19.38
N GLU A 394 4.23 -4.08 -19.79
CA GLU A 394 3.08 -3.61 -20.57
C GLU A 394 2.03 -2.90 -19.70
N LYS A 395 1.68 -3.47 -18.55
CA LYS A 395 0.57 -2.95 -17.73
C LYS A 395 1.03 -2.03 -16.59
N TYR A 396 2.22 -2.28 -16.03
CA TYR A 396 2.71 -1.63 -14.80
C TYR A 396 3.98 -0.80 -15.01
N GLY A 397 4.37 -0.57 -16.28
CA GLY A 397 5.51 0.27 -16.62
C GLY A 397 5.24 1.76 -16.37
N LYS A 398 6.32 2.54 -16.17
CA LYS A 398 6.25 3.97 -15.85
C LYS A 398 5.55 4.79 -16.95
N GLU A 399 5.73 4.44 -18.22
CA GLU A 399 5.08 5.14 -19.33
C GLU A 399 3.56 4.94 -19.32
N ALA A 400 3.09 3.71 -19.15
CA ALA A 400 1.67 3.40 -19.08
C ALA A 400 1.01 4.09 -17.88
N HIS A 401 1.72 4.14 -16.73
CA HIS A 401 1.25 4.86 -15.55
C HIS A 401 1.11 6.36 -15.82
N TRP A 402 2.12 6.97 -16.45
CA TRP A 402 2.14 8.38 -16.76
C TRP A 402 1.03 8.78 -17.73
N GLN A 403 0.82 8.02 -18.81
CA GLN A 403 -0.25 8.28 -19.77
C GLN A 403 -1.64 8.23 -19.10
N ARG A 404 -1.91 7.20 -18.27
CA ARG A 404 -3.17 7.13 -17.51
C ARG A 404 -3.34 8.32 -16.56
N PHE A 405 -2.25 8.74 -15.90
CA PHE A 405 -2.29 9.92 -15.04
C PHE A 405 -2.66 11.19 -15.82
N LEU A 406 -2.05 11.42 -16.98
CA LEU A 406 -2.36 12.57 -17.83
C LEU A 406 -3.82 12.53 -18.34
N GLU A 407 -4.33 11.35 -18.73
CA GLU A 407 -5.73 11.19 -19.15
C GLU A 407 -6.70 11.57 -18.01
N ILE A 408 -6.39 11.19 -16.77
CA ILE A 408 -7.19 11.54 -15.59
C ILE A 408 -7.08 13.05 -15.31
N ALA A 409 -5.88 13.63 -15.40
CA ALA A 409 -5.67 15.06 -15.22
C ALA A 409 -6.46 15.89 -16.25
N LYS A 410 -6.48 15.46 -17.53
CA LYS A 410 -7.32 16.09 -18.58
C LYS A 410 -8.81 16.07 -18.22
N LYS A 411 -9.32 14.96 -17.68
CA LYS A 411 -10.74 14.84 -17.30
C LYS A 411 -11.17 15.81 -16.21
N VAL A 412 -10.24 16.28 -15.39
CA VAL A 412 -10.50 17.31 -14.36
C VAL A 412 -10.13 18.73 -14.82
N GLY A 413 -9.84 18.92 -16.11
CA GLY A 413 -9.63 20.22 -16.72
C GLY A 413 -8.18 20.72 -16.75
N VAL A 414 -7.22 19.88 -16.39
CA VAL A 414 -5.78 20.24 -16.49
C VAL A 414 -5.34 20.22 -17.95
N ARG A 415 -4.67 21.28 -18.37
CA ARG A 415 -4.00 21.33 -19.68
C ARG A 415 -2.66 20.62 -19.61
N VAL A 416 -2.50 19.56 -20.39
CA VAL A 416 -1.32 18.71 -20.43
C VAL A 416 -0.76 18.60 -21.85
#